data_dfb31ae1243307d6fdbea4f3578a9f25
#
_entry.id   dfb31ae1243307d6fdbea4f3578a9f25
#
_cell.length_a   1.000
_cell.length_b   1.000
_cell.length_c   1.000
_cell.angle_alpha   90.00
_cell.angle_beta   90.00
_cell.angle_gamma   90.00
#
_symmetry.space_group_name_H-M   'P 1'
#
loop_
_entity.id
_entity.type
_entity.pdbx_description
1 polymer ?
#
loop_
_entity_poly.entity_id
_entity_poly.type
_entity_poly.pdbx_seq_one_letter_code
_entity_poly.pdbx_strand_id
1 'polypeptide(L)'
;LGLFVSTIGLSPQTGYPRYDFGSVWLYEGVPFVPMLIGLFGVASVFNMVEKMVVNRNQSIKERSIPGVGRIIPSFKMVKRLMPTWLTSTAIGNIMGIIPGAGMLMAIYLSYGQAVRSNKDKEFGTGVPEGIAAPEAANNAVVASSMVPLLSLGVPGNATSALFLGALMIQGFRPGPALFDKAPDVAYLIIVGFFVANLIMAPLGLLFSKFL
;
A
#
# COMPACT_ATOMS: atom_id res chain seq x y z
N LEU A 1 -10.08 -18.74 -1.27
CA LEU A 1 -11.25 -17.97 -0.83
C LEU A 1 -11.64 -16.92 -1.87
N GLY A 2 -10.76 -16.05 -2.34
CA GLY A 2 -11.09 -14.99 -3.31
C GLY A 2 -11.73 -15.53 -4.60
N LEU A 3 -11.19 -16.59 -5.18
CA LEU A 3 -11.76 -17.25 -6.36
C LEU A 3 -13.17 -17.80 -6.08
N PHE A 4 -13.41 -18.32 -4.87
CA PHE A 4 -14.74 -18.78 -4.49
C PHE A 4 -15.73 -17.62 -4.38
N VAL A 5 -15.35 -16.54 -3.72
CA VAL A 5 -16.18 -15.33 -3.61
C VAL A 5 -16.51 -14.75 -4.97
N SER A 6 -15.58 -14.79 -5.93
CA SER A 6 -15.83 -14.31 -7.30
C SER A 6 -16.81 -15.16 -8.10
N THR A 7 -17.17 -16.36 -7.63
CA THR A 7 -18.19 -17.21 -8.27
C THR A 7 -19.62 -16.91 -7.80
N ILE A 8 -19.79 -16.10 -6.77
CA ILE A 8 -21.10 -15.65 -6.29
C ILE A 8 -21.75 -14.75 -7.35
N GLY A 9 -23.00 -14.98 -7.68
CA GLY A 9 -23.75 -14.20 -8.65
C GLY A 9 -24.22 -15.01 -9.86
N LEU A 10 -24.71 -14.30 -10.89
CA LEU A 10 -25.16 -14.94 -12.12
C LEU A 10 -23.98 -15.48 -12.93
N SER A 11 -24.12 -16.71 -13.42
CA SER A 11 -23.14 -17.30 -14.33
C SER A 11 -23.11 -16.51 -15.65
N PRO A 12 -21.96 -15.99 -16.10
CA PRO A 12 -21.88 -15.27 -17.37
C PRO A 12 -22.23 -16.10 -18.59
N GLN A 13 -22.17 -17.45 -18.47
CA GLN A 13 -22.43 -18.38 -19.56
C GLN A 13 -23.88 -18.84 -19.63
N THR A 14 -24.51 -19.05 -18.47
CA THR A 14 -25.85 -19.68 -18.39
C THR A 14 -26.90 -18.77 -17.82
N GLY A 15 -26.52 -17.63 -17.22
CA GLY A 15 -27.45 -16.76 -16.49
C GLY A 15 -28.03 -17.38 -15.19
N TYR A 16 -27.51 -18.57 -14.80
CA TYR A 16 -28.01 -19.25 -13.61
C TYR A 16 -27.37 -18.67 -12.33
N PRO A 17 -28.18 -18.40 -11.27
CA PRO A 17 -27.62 -17.88 -10.02
C PRO A 17 -26.77 -18.95 -9.33
N ARG A 18 -25.60 -18.53 -8.82
CA ARG A 18 -24.66 -19.39 -8.10
C ARG A 18 -24.38 -18.78 -6.74
N TYR A 19 -24.54 -19.58 -5.69
CA TYR A 19 -24.25 -19.20 -4.30
C TYR A 19 -24.93 -17.89 -3.87
N ASP A 20 -26.17 -17.69 -4.35
CA ASP A 20 -26.99 -16.51 -4.04
C ASP A 20 -27.71 -16.61 -2.68
N PHE A 21 -27.72 -17.80 -2.08
CA PHE A 21 -28.38 -18.08 -0.80
C PHE A 21 -29.82 -17.56 -0.75
N GLY A 22 -30.52 -17.48 -1.90
CA GLY A 22 -31.88 -16.96 -2.03
C GLY A 22 -31.97 -15.42 -2.00
N SER A 23 -30.86 -14.71 -2.08
CA SER A 23 -30.84 -13.25 -2.07
C SER A 23 -30.64 -12.68 -3.47
N VAL A 24 -31.61 -11.90 -3.95
CA VAL A 24 -31.55 -11.20 -5.24
C VAL A 24 -30.36 -10.20 -5.30
N TRP A 25 -29.97 -9.66 -4.14
CA TRP A 25 -28.83 -8.73 -4.03
C TRP A 25 -27.48 -9.34 -4.42
N LEU A 26 -27.38 -10.68 -4.36
CA LEU A 26 -26.17 -11.40 -4.73
C LEU A 26 -26.13 -11.78 -6.22
N TYR A 27 -27.17 -11.47 -7.01
CA TYR A 27 -27.16 -11.77 -8.45
C TYR A 27 -26.09 -11.01 -9.21
N GLU A 28 -25.78 -9.78 -8.80
CA GLU A 28 -24.68 -8.98 -9.35
C GLU A 28 -23.30 -9.38 -8.81
N GLY A 29 -23.24 -10.39 -7.95
CA GLY A 29 -22.02 -10.79 -7.24
C GLY A 29 -21.74 -9.92 -6.03
N VAL A 30 -20.54 -10.09 -5.46
CA VAL A 30 -20.07 -9.26 -4.35
C VAL A 30 -19.37 -8.05 -4.91
N PRO A 31 -19.85 -6.81 -4.66
CA PRO A 31 -19.23 -5.60 -5.18
C PRO A 31 -17.78 -5.47 -4.65
N PHE A 32 -16.84 -5.23 -5.56
CA PHE A 32 -15.41 -5.23 -5.24
C PHE A 32 -15.00 -4.19 -4.20
N VAL A 33 -15.50 -2.96 -4.32
CA VAL A 33 -15.13 -1.85 -3.42
C VAL A 33 -15.64 -2.08 -1.99
N PRO A 34 -16.92 -2.39 -1.74
CA PRO A 34 -17.40 -2.77 -0.40
C PRO A 34 -16.68 -3.98 0.19
N MET A 35 -16.34 -4.98 -0.63
CA MET A 35 -15.59 -6.15 -0.17
C MET A 35 -14.20 -5.77 0.34
N LEU A 36 -13.50 -4.90 -0.37
CA LEU A 36 -12.17 -4.44 0.05
C LEU A 36 -12.23 -3.56 1.30
N ILE A 37 -13.22 -2.67 1.40
CA ILE A 37 -13.42 -1.87 2.61
C ILE A 37 -13.72 -2.79 3.79
N GLY A 38 -14.53 -3.82 3.61
CA GLY A 38 -14.83 -4.82 4.63
C GLY A 38 -13.59 -5.61 5.05
N LEU A 39 -12.84 -6.15 4.10
CA LEU A 39 -11.66 -6.97 4.38
C LEU A 39 -10.53 -6.19 5.06
N PHE A 40 -10.25 -4.99 4.61
CA PHE A 40 -9.13 -4.22 5.14
C PHE A 40 -9.54 -3.24 6.24
N GLY A 41 -10.65 -2.51 6.05
CA GLY A 41 -11.13 -1.52 7.01
C GLY A 41 -11.66 -2.18 8.28
N VAL A 42 -12.60 -3.10 8.14
CA VAL A 42 -13.22 -3.79 9.29
C VAL A 42 -12.20 -4.68 10.01
N ALA A 43 -11.33 -5.39 9.27
CA ALA A 43 -10.25 -6.17 9.87
C ALA A 43 -9.28 -5.28 10.68
N SER A 44 -8.96 -4.09 10.20
CA SER A 44 -8.13 -3.12 10.92
C SER A 44 -8.80 -2.64 12.22
N VAL A 45 -10.11 -2.36 12.17
CA VAL A 45 -10.89 -1.99 13.36
C VAL A 45 -10.91 -3.11 14.38
N PHE A 46 -11.13 -4.36 13.98
CA PHE A 46 -11.09 -5.51 14.90
C PHE A 46 -9.71 -5.65 15.55
N ASN A 47 -8.62 -5.52 14.80
CA ASN A 47 -7.27 -5.54 15.34
C ASN A 47 -7.01 -4.40 16.37
N MET A 48 -7.58 -3.21 16.12
CA MET A 48 -7.49 -2.11 17.08
C MET A 48 -8.27 -2.40 18.37
N VAL A 49 -9.49 -2.91 18.24
CA VAL A 49 -10.34 -3.27 19.39
C VAL A 49 -9.68 -4.39 20.20
N GLU A 50 -9.16 -5.43 19.55
CA GLU A 50 -8.43 -6.51 20.21
C GLU A 50 -7.26 -5.97 21.02
N LYS A 51 -6.43 -5.12 20.43
CA LYS A 51 -5.30 -4.47 21.13
C LYS A 51 -5.76 -3.63 22.32
N MET A 52 -6.87 -2.90 22.20
CA MET A 52 -7.44 -2.12 23.30
C MET A 52 -7.93 -3.03 24.44
N VAL A 53 -8.56 -4.15 24.13
CA VAL A 53 -9.08 -5.09 25.13
C VAL A 53 -7.96 -5.86 25.79
N VAL A 54 -7.01 -6.39 25.03
CA VAL A 54 -5.88 -7.18 25.54
C VAL A 54 -4.93 -6.32 26.38
N ASN A 55 -4.66 -5.09 25.95
CA ASN A 55 -3.73 -4.18 26.63
C ASN A 55 -4.39 -3.33 27.73
N ARG A 56 -5.66 -3.55 28.04
CA ARG A 56 -6.41 -2.79 29.06
C ARG A 56 -5.75 -2.81 30.45
N ASN A 57 -4.96 -3.83 30.75
CA ASN A 57 -4.22 -3.96 32.03
C ASN A 57 -2.76 -3.48 31.98
N GLN A 58 -2.25 -3.16 30.80
CA GLN A 58 -0.98 -2.47 30.74
C GLN A 58 -1.27 -0.98 30.84
N SER A 59 -1.04 -0.43 32.04
CA SER A 59 -1.03 1.02 32.22
C SER A 59 -0.12 1.58 31.12
N ILE A 60 -0.72 2.30 30.19
CA ILE A 60 0.02 3.10 29.23
C ILE A 60 0.79 4.07 30.12
N LYS A 61 2.05 3.73 30.42
CA LYS A 61 2.97 4.71 30.92
C LYS A 61 2.95 5.77 29.85
N GLU A 62 2.26 6.88 30.12
CA GLU A 62 2.33 8.06 29.30
C GLU A 62 3.81 8.39 29.16
N ARG A 63 4.45 7.86 28.12
CA ARG A 63 5.71 8.42 27.69
C ARG A 63 5.33 9.83 27.27
N SER A 64 5.65 10.79 28.12
CA SER A 64 5.62 12.19 27.75
C SER A 64 6.41 12.28 26.46
N ILE A 65 5.67 12.47 25.37
CA ILE A 65 6.28 12.66 24.05
C ILE A 65 7.06 13.96 24.20
N PRO A 66 8.40 13.93 24.20
CA PRO A 66 9.19 15.16 24.25
C PRO A 66 8.65 16.03 23.10
N GLY A 67 8.36 17.31 23.38
CA GLY A 67 7.77 18.20 22.41
C GLY A 67 8.46 18.04 21.05
N VAL A 68 7.68 18.01 19.98
CA VAL A 68 8.16 17.76 18.62
C VAL A 68 9.30 18.73 18.33
N GLY A 69 10.51 18.19 18.32
CA GLY A 69 11.71 18.93 18.00
C GLY A 69 11.72 19.35 16.53
N ARG A 70 12.89 19.49 15.96
CA ARG A 70 13.06 19.87 14.55
C ARG A 70 12.47 18.80 13.62
N ILE A 71 11.41 19.12 12.88
CA ILE A 71 10.71 18.21 11.96
C ILE A 71 11.59 17.90 10.74
N ILE A 72 12.27 18.93 10.20
CA ILE A 72 13.14 18.77 9.03
C ILE A 72 14.48 18.15 9.45
N PRO A 73 14.85 16.98 8.89
CA PRO A 73 16.12 16.35 9.20
C PRO A 73 17.31 17.25 8.82
N SER A 74 18.39 17.17 9.59
CA SER A 74 19.62 17.90 9.26
C SER A 74 20.28 17.31 8.01
N PHE A 75 21.04 18.10 7.27
CA PHE A 75 21.78 17.63 6.10
C PHE A 75 22.71 16.45 6.42
N LYS A 76 23.29 16.44 7.61
CA LYS A 76 24.10 15.31 8.11
C LYS A 76 23.27 14.03 8.24
N MET A 77 22.02 14.13 8.72
CA MET A 77 21.09 13.02 8.82
C MET A 77 20.69 12.50 7.44
N VAL A 78 20.35 13.39 6.52
CA VAL A 78 20.01 13.04 5.12
C VAL A 78 21.17 12.27 4.48
N LYS A 79 22.41 12.78 4.58
CA LYS A 79 23.59 12.10 4.03
C LYS A 79 23.82 10.71 4.67
N ARG A 80 23.59 10.59 5.97
CA ARG A 80 23.68 9.32 6.70
C ARG A 80 22.65 8.29 6.24
N LEU A 81 21.40 8.72 5.98
CA LEU A 81 20.31 7.84 5.59
C LEU A 81 20.29 7.50 4.09
N MET A 82 21.02 8.23 3.27
CA MET A 82 21.05 8.04 1.81
C MET A 82 21.31 6.59 1.37
N PRO A 83 22.31 5.86 1.91
CA PRO A 83 22.51 4.46 1.54
C PRO A 83 21.31 3.57 1.89
N THR A 84 20.69 3.81 3.05
CA THR A 84 19.48 3.08 3.48
C THR A 84 18.32 3.36 2.54
N TRP A 85 18.08 4.61 2.18
CA TRP A 85 17.02 4.97 1.23
C TRP A 85 17.25 4.33 -0.14
N LEU A 86 18.45 4.41 -0.69
CA LEU A 86 18.74 3.85 -2.01
C LEU A 86 18.56 2.33 -2.04
N THR A 87 19.08 1.60 -1.05
CA THR A 87 18.94 0.15 -0.99
C THR A 87 17.49 -0.27 -0.77
N SER A 88 16.76 0.43 0.11
CA SER A 88 15.35 0.14 0.40
C SER A 88 14.43 0.49 -0.77
N THR A 89 14.71 1.58 -1.48
CA THR A 89 14.00 1.94 -2.73
C THR A 89 14.22 0.89 -3.81
N ALA A 90 15.45 0.38 -3.96
CA ALA A 90 15.74 -0.70 -4.91
C ALA A 90 14.96 -1.98 -4.56
N ILE A 91 14.96 -2.38 -3.28
CA ILE A 91 14.16 -3.52 -2.79
C ILE A 91 12.68 -3.29 -3.07
N GLY A 92 12.15 -2.11 -2.73
CA GLY A 92 10.75 -1.76 -2.96
C GLY A 92 10.37 -1.82 -4.43
N ASN A 93 11.21 -1.28 -5.32
CA ASN A 93 10.97 -1.32 -6.77
C ASN A 93 10.94 -2.76 -7.31
N ILE A 94 11.88 -3.59 -6.91
CA ILE A 94 11.92 -5.00 -7.34
C ILE A 94 10.65 -5.73 -6.87
N MET A 95 10.30 -5.58 -5.59
CA MET A 95 9.14 -6.26 -5.02
C MET A 95 7.81 -5.73 -5.57
N GLY A 96 7.72 -4.45 -5.93
CA GLY A 96 6.53 -3.87 -6.52
C GLY A 96 6.27 -4.31 -7.96
N ILE A 97 7.31 -4.57 -8.73
CA ILE A 97 7.19 -5.10 -10.11
C ILE A 97 6.71 -6.56 -10.10
N ILE A 98 7.02 -7.33 -9.06
CA ILE A 98 6.62 -8.73 -8.95
C ILE A 98 5.15 -8.82 -8.52
N PRO A 99 4.22 -9.29 -9.39
CA PRO A 99 2.81 -9.43 -9.02
C PRO A 99 2.63 -10.35 -7.80
N GLY A 100 1.86 -9.88 -6.82
CA GLY A 100 1.55 -10.66 -5.62
C GLY A 100 2.64 -10.74 -4.55
N ALA A 101 3.85 -10.22 -4.79
CA ALA A 101 4.91 -10.16 -3.77
C ALA A 101 4.51 -9.27 -2.58
N GLY A 102 3.77 -8.22 -2.87
CA GLY A 102 3.12 -7.39 -1.87
C GLY A 102 4.05 -6.40 -1.15
N MET A 103 3.42 -5.37 -0.64
CA MET A 103 4.08 -4.27 0.08
C MET A 103 4.78 -4.77 1.37
N LEU A 104 4.16 -5.69 2.09
CA LEU A 104 4.71 -6.21 3.35
C LEU A 104 6.06 -6.90 3.16
N MET A 105 6.23 -7.65 2.06
CA MET A 105 7.51 -8.30 1.75
C MET A 105 8.64 -7.27 1.58
N ALA A 106 8.38 -6.19 0.85
CA ALA A 106 9.36 -5.14 0.65
C ALA A 106 9.74 -4.45 1.98
N ILE A 107 8.74 -4.16 2.82
CA ILE A 107 8.93 -3.55 4.14
C ILE A 107 9.83 -4.43 5.02
N TYR A 108 9.52 -5.72 5.15
CA TYR A 108 10.31 -6.62 5.99
C TYR A 108 11.72 -6.88 5.43
N LEU A 109 11.86 -7.04 4.11
CA LEU A 109 13.17 -7.22 3.49
C LEU A 109 14.05 -6.00 3.65
N SER A 110 13.50 -4.80 3.46
CA SER A 110 14.26 -3.56 3.61
C SER A 110 14.66 -3.30 5.06
N TYR A 111 13.76 -3.57 6.01
CA TYR A 111 14.08 -3.50 7.43
C TYR A 111 15.19 -4.50 7.80
N GLY A 112 15.06 -5.76 7.38
CA GLY A 112 16.08 -6.79 7.60
C GLY A 112 17.43 -6.44 6.99
N GLN A 113 17.43 -5.82 5.81
CA GLN A 113 18.65 -5.30 5.17
C GLN A 113 19.28 -4.16 5.98
N ALA A 114 18.47 -3.21 6.47
CA ALA A 114 18.95 -2.12 7.31
C ALA A 114 19.60 -2.63 8.60
N VAL A 115 18.97 -3.62 9.26
CA VAL A 115 19.52 -4.29 10.45
C VAL A 115 20.87 -4.92 10.14
N ARG A 116 20.98 -5.66 9.04
CA ARG A 116 22.24 -6.35 8.65
C ARG A 116 23.36 -5.39 8.32
N SER A 117 23.02 -4.24 7.72
CA SER A 117 24.00 -3.22 7.31
C SER A 117 24.47 -2.31 8.46
N ASN A 118 23.75 -2.29 9.58
CA ASN A 118 24.03 -1.42 10.72
C ASN A 118 24.07 -2.24 12.02
N LYS A 119 24.96 -3.22 12.09
CA LYS A 119 25.08 -4.14 13.23
C LYS A 119 25.50 -3.47 14.55
N ASP A 120 26.08 -2.29 14.46
CA ASP A 120 26.50 -1.43 15.56
C ASP A 120 25.33 -0.69 16.24
N LYS A 121 24.11 -0.78 15.69
CA LYS A 121 22.93 -0.06 16.17
C LYS A 121 21.91 -1.01 16.77
N GLU A 122 21.28 -0.58 17.85
CA GLU A 122 20.23 -1.33 18.52
C GLU A 122 18.86 -0.99 17.93
N PHE A 123 18.43 -1.79 16.93
CA PHE A 123 17.13 -1.61 16.30
C PHE A 123 15.98 -1.89 17.28
N GLY A 124 14.88 -1.15 17.14
CA GLY A 124 13.76 -1.17 18.09
C GLY A 124 13.79 -0.07 19.15
N THR A 125 14.91 0.66 19.28
CA THR A 125 15.09 1.76 20.25
C THR A 125 14.89 3.16 19.65
N GLY A 126 14.43 3.26 18.40
CA GLY A 126 14.22 4.53 17.70
C GLY A 126 15.35 4.91 16.73
N VAL A 127 16.11 3.93 16.26
CA VAL A 127 17.17 4.14 15.25
C VAL A 127 16.55 4.64 13.95
N PRO A 128 16.97 5.79 13.40
CA PRO A 128 16.38 6.39 12.21
C PRO A 128 16.37 5.47 10.98
N GLU A 129 17.39 4.65 10.79
CA GLU A 129 17.47 3.68 9.70
C GLU A 129 16.37 2.61 9.78
N GLY A 130 15.92 2.28 11.01
CA GLY A 130 14.83 1.33 11.25
C GLY A 130 13.45 1.85 10.82
N ILE A 131 13.30 3.17 10.68
CA ILE A 131 12.09 3.83 10.17
C ILE A 131 12.27 4.13 8.68
N ALA A 132 13.43 4.68 8.32
CA ALA A 132 13.71 5.12 6.95
C ALA A 132 13.70 3.98 5.92
N ALA A 133 14.15 2.78 6.32
CA ALA A 133 14.21 1.64 5.41
C ALA A 133 12.82 1.13 4.99
N PRO A 134 11.92 0.73 5.90
CA PRO A 134 10.60 0.24 5.54
C PRO A 134 9.76 1.31 4.84
N GLU A 135 9.85 2.58 5.24
CA GLU A 135 9.10 3.66 4.63
C GLU A 135 9.57 3.95 3.19
N ALA A 136 10.87 3.94 2.93
CA ALA A 136 11.39 4.10 1.57
C ALA A 136 10.96 2.95 0.65
N ALA A 137 10.99 1.71 1.15
CA ALA A 137 10.53 0.55 0.40
C ALA A 137 9.02 0.59 0.14
N ASN A 138 8.23 0.98 1.15
CA ASN A 138 6.78 1.14 1.05
C ASN A 138 6.40 2.12 -0.07
N ASN A 139 6.99 3.30 -0.08
CA ASN A 139 6.75 4.30 -1.12
C ASN A 139 7.18 3.81 -2.51
N ALA A 140 8.31 3.13 -2.61
CA ALA A 140 8.80 2.59 -3.86
C ALA A 140 7.88 1.50 -4.44
N VAL A 141 7.34 0.61 -3.58
CA VAL A 141 6.39 -0.44 -4.00
C VAL A 141 5.13 0.16 -4.61
N VAL A 142 4.60 1.24 -4.05
CA VAL A 142 3.37 1.87 -4.58
C VAL A 142 3.58 2.29 -6.03
N ALA A 143 4.66 3.00 -6.31
CA ALA A 143 4.97 3.47 -7.67
C ALA A 143 5.28 2.31 -8.62
N SER A 144 6.13 1.37 -8.20
CA SER A 144 6.57 0.26 -9.06
C SER A 144 5.48 -0.78 -9.32
N SER A 145 4.50 -0.92 -8.43
CA SER A 145 3.33 -1.80 -8.66
C SER A 145 2.40 -1.30 -9.78
N MET A 146 2.53 -0.03 -10.18
CA MET A 146 1.83 0.49 -11.35
C MET A 146 2.41 -0.06 -12.66
N VAL A 147 3.66 -0.51 -12.67
CA VAL A 147 4.28 -1.09 -13.88
C VAL A 147 3.51 -2.34 -14.35
N PRO A 148 3.39 -3.42 -13.57
CA PRO A 148 2.61 -4.59 -13.98
C PRO A 148 1.12 -4.28 -14.14
N LEU A 149 0.57 -3.35 -13.36
CA LEU A 149 -0.82 -2.95 -13.48
C LEU A 149 -1.11 -2.31 -14.85
N LEU A 150 -0.36 -1.29 -15.21
CA LEU A 150 -0.62 -0.54 -16.47
C LEU A 150 -0.17 -1.31 -17.70
N SER A 151 0.92 -2.09 -17.62
CA SER A 151 1.45 -2.84 -18.76
C SER A 151 0.78 -4.18 -19.01
N LEU A 152 0.38 -4.90 -17.98
CA LEU A 152 -0.18 -6.25 -18.04
C LEU A 152 -1.63 -6.36 -17.54
N GLY A 153 -2.14 -5.33 -16.86
CA GLY A 153 -3.43 -5.39 -16.20
C GLY A 153 -3.43 -6.25 -14.92
N VAL A 154 -2.26 -6.53 -14.35
CA VAL A 154 -2.10 -7.40 -13.18
C VAL A 154 -1.71 -6.56 -11.97
N PRO A 155 -2.56 -6.48 -10.94
CA PRO A 155 -2.24 -5.70 -9.74
C PRO A 155 -1.17 -6.41 -8.89
N GLY A 156 -0.16 -5.66 -8.42
CA GLY A 156 0.92 -6.17 -7.58
C GLY A 156 0.59 -6.19 -6.08
N ASN A 157 -0.36 -5.37 -5.65
CA ASN A 157 -0.77 -5.24 -4.25
C ASN A 157 -2.23 -4.76 -4.13
N ALA A 158 -2.75 -4.66 -2.91
CA ALA A 158 -4.13 -4.24 -2.65
C ALA A 158 -4.45 -2.84 -3.20
N THR A 159 -3.52 -1.88 -3.08
CA THR A 159 -3.71 -0.51 -3.59
C THR A 159 -3.81 -0.49 -5.10
N SER A 160 -2.93 -1.21 -5.80
CA SER A 160 -2.99 -1.34 -7.26
C SER A 160 -4.22 -2.09 -7.74
N ALA A 161 -4.75 -3.04 -6.94
CA ALA A 161 -6.01 -3.71 -7.24
C ALA A 161 -7.22 -2.77 -7.14
N LEU A 162 -7.24 -1.88 -6.14
CA LEU A 162 -8.25 -0.81 -6.04
C LEU A 162 -8.21 0.11 -7.25
N PHE A 163 -7.01 0.48 -7.66
CA PHE A 163 -6.80 1.36 -8.80
C PHE A 163 -7.24 0.69 -10.12
N LEU A 164 -6.95 -0.62 -10.28
CA LEU A 164 -7.48 -1.43 -11.37
C LEU A 164 -9.01 -1.37 -11.43
N GLY A 165 -9.67 -1.59 -10.29
CA GLY A 165 -11.12 -1.53 -10.19
C GLY A 165 -11.68 -0.16 -10.58
N ALA A 166 -11.05 0.93 -10.14
CA ALA A 166 -11.46 2.28 -10.48
C ALA A 166 -11.34 2.56 -12.00
N LEU A 167 -10.27 2.12 -12.63
CA LEU A 167 -10.09 2.25 -14.08
C LEU A 167 -11.14 1.44 -14.85
N MET A 168 -11.41 0.20 -14.42
CA MET A 168 -12.40 -0.65 -15.07
C MET A 168 -13.82 -0.08 -14.97
N ILE A 169 -14.20 0.51 -13.83
CA ILE A 169 -15.50 1.19 -13.66
C ILE A 169 -15.63 2.37 -14.64
N GLN A 170 -14.53 3.06 -14.94
CA GLN A 170 -14.51 4.14 -15.92
C GLN A 170 -14.39 3.65 -17.38
N GLY A 171 -14.40 2.34 -17.61
CA GLY A 171 -14.32 1.75 -18.95
C GLY A 171 -12.90 1.58 -19.49
N PHE A 172 -11.87 1.93 -18.70
CA PHE A 172 -10.48 1.74 -19.09
C PHE A 172 -9.98 0.37 -18.64
N ARG A 173 -9.44 -0.42 -19.58
CA ARG A 173 -8.82 -1.71 -19.27
C ARG A 173 -7.31 -1.55 -19.27
N PRO A 174 -6.64 -1.62 -18.11
CA PRO A 174 -5.18 -1.63 -18.03
C PRO A 174 -4.59 -2.81 -18.81
N GLY A 175 -3.41 -2.59 -19.35
CA GLY A 175 -2.73 -3.52 -20.23
C GLY A 175 -2.18 -2.79 -21.44
N PRO A 176 -1.53 -3.50 -22.41
CA PRO A 176 -0.94 -2.88 -23.60
C PRO A 176 -1.93 -2.01 -24.37
N ALA A 177 -3.19 -2.44 -24.48
CA ALA A 177 -4.24 -1.72 -25.18
C ALA A 177 -4.57 -0.34 -24.57
N LEU A 178 -4.26 -0.10 -23.30
CA LEU A 178 -4.45 1.22 -22.68
C LEU A 178 -3.56 2.27 -23.33
N PHE A 179 -2.32 1.91 -23.62
CA PHE A 179 -1.35 2.82 -24.26
C PHE A 179 -1.65 3.07 -25.73
N ASP A 180 -2.28 2.11 -26.42
CA ASP A 180 -2.66 2.24 -27.82
C ASP A 180 -3.97 2.99 -28.02
N LYS A 181 -4.99 2.70 -27.18
CA LYS A 181 -6.36 3.21 -27.36
C LYS A 181 -6.65 4.48 -26.57
N ALA A 182 -5.97 4.68 -25.43
CA ALA A 182 -6.14 5.83 -24.56
C ALA A 182 -4.80 6.30 -23.97
N PRO A 183 -3.81 6.67 -24.82
CA PRO A 183 -2.49 7.09 -24.37
C PRO A 183 -2.55 8.28 -23.41
N ASP A 184 -3.45 9.23 -23.65
CA ASP A 184 -3.62 10.41 -22.80
C ASP A 184 -3.95 10.00 -21.35
N VAL A 185 -4.81 9.00 -21.16
CA VAL A 185 -5.16 8.48 -19.84
C VAL A 185 -3.97 7.77 -19.21
N ALA A 186 -3.24 6.93 -19.95
CA ALA A 186 -2.07 6.24 -19.45
C ALA A 186 -1.00 7.21 -18.95
N TYR A 187 -0.67 8.22 -19.76
CA TYR A 187 0.32 9.23 -19.39
C TYR A 187 -0.18 10.16 -18.28
N LEU A 188 -1.47 10.52 -18.29
CA LEU A 188 -2.07 11.30 -17.19
C LEU A 188 -1.93 10.60 -15.85
N ILE A 189 -2.10 9.28 -15.79
CA ILE A 189 -1.91 8.48 -14.60
C ILE A 189 -0.45 8.57 -14.14
N ILE A 190 0.52 8.37 -15.02
CA ILE A 190 1.95 8.42 -14.68
C ILE A 190 2.35 9.79 -14.16
N VAL A 191 1.96 10.85 -14.86
CA VAL A 191 2.23 12.24 -14.46
C VAL A 191 1.50 12.58 -13.17
N GLY A 192 0.24 12.13 -13.02
CA GLY A 192 -0.55 12.32 -11.81
C GLY A 192 0.11 11.71 -10.56
N PHE A 193 0.64 10.50 -10.69
CA PHE A 193 1.43 9.87 -9.61
C PHE A 193 2.67 10.68 -9.25
N PHE A 194 3.40 11.17 -10.25
CA PHE A 194 4.57 12.00 -10.03
C PHE A 194 4.22 13.30 -9.30
N VAL A 195 3.19 14.00 -9.77
CA VAL A 195 2.70 15.24 -9.13
C VAL A 195 2.18 14.99 -7.73
N ALA A 196 1.42 13.90 -7.52
CA ALA A 196 0.94 13.52 -6.20
C ALA A 196 2.08 13.30 -5.20
N ASN A 197 3.16 12.65 -5.61
CA ASN A 197 4.36 12.46 -4.78
C ASN A 197 5.04 13.78 -4.44
N LEU A 198 5.14 14.72 -5.39
CA LEU A 198 5.68 16.05 -5.13
C LEU A 198 4.85 16.84 -4.11
N ILE A 199 3.53 16.74 -4.18
CA ILE A 199 2.60 17.42 -3.27
C ILE A 199 2.57 16.73 -1.91
N MET A 200 2.67 15.41 -1.86
CA MET A 200 2.63 14.63 -0.62
C MET A 200 3.72 15.06 0.38
N ALA A 201 4.93 15.33 -0.10
CA ALA A 201 6.05 15.69 0.77
C ALA A 201 5.82 17.00 1.57
N PRO A 202 5.47 18.16 0.95
CA PRO A 202 5.17 19.37 1.70
C PRO A 202 3.91 19.26 2.56
N LEU A 203 2.88 18.53 2.08
CA LEU A 203 1.67 18.31 2.88
C LEU A 203 1.98 17.44 4.11
N GLY A 204 2.76 16.38 3.98
CA GLY A 204 3.18 15.55 5.10
C GLY A 204 3.95 16.34 6.15
N LEU A 205 4.86 17.22 5.74
CA LEU A 205 5.58 18.12 6.63
C LEU A 205 4.66 19.14 7.31
N LEU A 206 3.67 19.65 6.61
CA LEU A 206 2.69 20.56 7.16
C LEU A 206 1.83 19.88 8.22
N PHE A 207 1.28 18.70 7.91
CA PHE A 207 0.42 17.96 8.82
C PHE A 207 1.17 17.39 10.03
N SER A 208 2.44 17.04 9.89
CA SER A 208 3.27 16.56 11.01
C SER A 208 3.42 17.58 12.14
N LYS A 209 3.15 18.86 11.86
CA LYS A 209 3.14 19.95 12.83
C LYS A 209 1.86 19.96 13.69
N PHE A 210 0.75 19.45 13.16
CA PHE A 210 -0.57 19.48 13.80
C PHE A 210 -0.95 18.15 14.46
N LEU A 211 -0.29 17.08 14.09
CA LEU A 211 -0.47 15.72 14.63
C LEU A 211 0.45 15.46 15.82
#